data_e45af0836f2f8c4284003e080fc7f423
#
_entry.id   e45af0836f2f8c4284003e080fc7f423
#
_cell.length_a   1.000
_cell.length_b   1.000
_cell.length_c   1.000
_cell.angle_alpha   90.00
_cell.angle_beta   90.00
_cell.angle_gamma   90.00
#
_symmetry.space_group_name_H-M   'P 1'
#
loop_
_entity.id
_entity.type
_entity.pdbx_description
1 polymer ?
#
loop_
_entity_poly.entity_id
_entity_poly.type
_entity_poly.pdbx_seq_one_letter_code
_entity_poly.pdbx_strand_id
1 'polypeptide(L)'
;MHLEGNVRQWILSGIGAGLDERDRPSEFSARTGANASVLLAKLHGTVGEAVALIRSLPHRRLAEKVSIQGYDTTVLSAIFHVVEHFSGHTYQIILLTKRFTGKDLGFYSYLNKTGRRETERP
;
A
#
# COMPACT_ATOMS: atom_id res chain seq x y z
N MET A 1 -2.63 -1.15 -10.34
CA MET A 1 -3.72 -2.12 -10.15
C MET A 1 -3.47 -3.07 -8.99
N HIS A 2 -2.37 -3.85 -8.98
CA HIS A 2 -2.12 -4.86 -7.95
C HIS A 2 -2.17 -4.34 -6.51
N LEU A 3 -1.50 -3.23 -6.19
CA LEU A 3 -1.55 -2.61 -4.85
C LEU A 3 -2.95 -2.15 -4.48
N GLU A 4 -3.64 -1.49 -5.39
CA GLU A 4 -5.01 -1.03 -5.16
C GLU A 4 -5.95 -2.20 -4.91
N GLY A 5 -5.88 -3.25 -5.76
CA GLY A 5 -6.69 -4.45 -5.58
C GLY A 5 -6.40 -5.17 -4.25
N ASN A 6 -5.14 -5.19 -3.79
CA ASN A 6 -4.79 -5.78 -2.50
C ASN A 6 -5.41 -4.98 -1.33
N VAL A 7 -5.25 -3.66 -1.31
CA VAL A 7 -5.84 -2.80 -0.26
C VAL A 7 -7.35 -2.94 -0.22
N ARG A 8 -8.02 -2.90 -1.40
CA ARG A 8 -9.47 -3.05 -1.50
C ARG A 8 -9.92 -4.39 -0.95
N GLN A 9 -9.33 -5.48 -1.41
CA GLN A 9 -9.72 -6.82 -1.01
C GLN A 9 -9.50 -7.09 0.49
N TRP A 10 -8.34 -6.73 1.02
CA TRP A 10 -8.01 -7.04 2.41
C TRP A 10 -8.69 -6.11 3.41
N ILE A 11 -8.78 -4.82 3.10
CA ILE A 11 -9.33 -3.83 4.04
C ILE A 11 -10.82 -3.61 3.79
N LEU A 12 -11.20 -3.15 2.59
CA LEU A 12 -12.58 -2.73 2.35
C LEU A 12 -13.54 -3.91 2.28
N SER A 13 -13.13 -5.00 1.62
CA SER A 13 -13.95 -6.21 1.53
C SER A 13 -13.77 -7.12 2.75
N GLY A 14 -12.53 -7.47 3.10
CA GLY A 14 -12.25 -8.46 4.14
C GLY A 14 -12.56 -7.96 5.57
N ILE A 15 -12.22 -6.71 5.89
CA ILE A 15 -12.50 -6.13 7.22
C ILE A 15 -13.82 -5.35 7.22
N GLY A 16 -14.09 -4.62 6.14
CA GLY A 16 -15.26 -3.76 6.02
C GLY A 16 -16.53 -4.44 5.52
N ALA A 17 -16.47 -5.74 5.19
CA ALA A 17 -17.57 -6.53 4.63
C ALA A 17 -18.14 -5.98 3.30
N GLY A 18 -17.34 -5.24 2.55
CA GLY A 18 -17.67 -4.83 1.19
C GLY A 18 -17.58 -6.01 0.22
N LEU A 19 -18.15 -5.84 -0.99
CA LEU A 19 -18.04 -6.84 -2.04
C LEU A 19 -16.58 -7.01 -2.47
N ASP A 20 -16.14 -8.25 -2.64
CA ASP A 20 -14.84 -8.58 -3.24
C ASP A 20 -15.00 -8.75 -4.75
N GLU A 21 -14.71 -7.68 -5.48
CA GLU A 21 -14.79 -7.65 -6.95
C GLU A 21 -13.39 -7.78 -7.60
N ARG A 22 -12.39 -8.25 -6.84
CA ARG A 22 -11.01 -8.29 -7.34
C ARG A 22 -10.84 -9.35 -8.42
N ASP A 23 -10.48 -8.93 -9.61
CA ASP A 23 -10.02 -9.79 -10.70
C ASP A 23 -8.48 -9.87 -10.71
N ARG A 24 -7.95 -10.74 -9.84
CA ARG A 24 -6.52 -10.95 -9.71
C ARG A 24 -5.84 -11.49 -11.00
N PRO A 25 -6.43 -12.43 -11.75
CA PRO A 25 -5.85 -12.87 -13.02
C PRO A 25 -5.64 -11.73 -14.02
N SER A 26 -6.59 -10.79 -14.14
CA SER A 26 -6.46 -9.64 -15.04
C SER A 26 -5.35 -8.69 -14.62
N GLU A 27 -5.11 -8.51 -13.31
CA GLU A 27 -4.01 -7.69 -12.80
C GLU A 27 -2.63 -8.19 -13.27
N PHE A 28 -2.43 -9.51 -13.35
CA PHE A 28 -1.17 -10.13 -13.74
C PHE A 28 -1.03 -10.35 -15.26
N SER A 29 -2.14 -10.42 -15.98
CA SER A 29 -2.14 -10.59 -17.44
C SER A 29 -2.04 -9.27 -18.20
N ALA A 30 -2.26 -8.14 -17.57
CA ALA A 30 -2.20 -6.82 -18.18
C ALA A 30 -0.82 -6.56 -18.82
N ARG A 31 -0.81 -6.29 -20.13
CA ARG A 31 0.41 -6.02 -20.93
C ARG A 31 0.50 -4.57 -21.38
N THR A 32 -0.62 -3.88 -21.44
CA THR A 32 -0.70 -2.46 -21.83
C THR A 32 -1.13 -1.63 -20.65
N GLY A 33 -0.48 -0.47 -20.47
CA GLY A 33 -0.66 0.35 -19.30
C GLY A 33 -1.93 1.19 -19.33
N ALA A 34 -2.67 1.18 -18.23
CA ALA A 34 -3.55 2.29 -17.94
C ALA A 34 -2.69 3.55 -17.67
N ASN A 35 -3.27 4.72 -17.89
CA ASN A 35 -2.60 5.99 -17.62
C ASN A 35 -2.18 6.05 -16.14
N ALA A 36 -0.92 6.39 -15.89
CA ALA A 36 -0.35 6.44 -14.54
C ALA A 36 -1.12 7.35 -13.59
N SER A 37 -1.62 8.49 -14.07
CA SER A 37 -2.41 9.41 -13.26
C SER A 37 -3.75 8.79 -12.82
N VAL A 38 -4.40 8.02 -13.69
CA VAL A 38 -5.64 7.30 -13.36
C VAL A 38 -5.37 6.22 -12.31
N LEU A 39 -4.28 5.46 -12.46
CA LEU A 39 -3.89 4.43 -11.49
C LEU A 39 -3.56 5.04 -10.12
N LEU A 40 -2.86 6.16 -10.08
CA LEU A 40 -2.53 6.88 -8.85
C LEU A 40 -3.78 7.44 -8.18
N ALA A 41 -4.69 8.04 -8.94
CA ALA A 41 -5.95 8.56 -8.39
C ALA A 41 -6.80 7.44 -7.78
N LYS A 42 -6.90 6.30 -8.47
CA LYS A 42 -7.61 5.12 -7.97
C LYS A 42 -6.98 4.59 -6.68
N LEU A 43 -5.65 4.41 -6.67
CA LEU A 43 -4.92 3.95 -5.50
C LEU A 43 -5.11 4.91 -4.32
N HIS A 44 -4.99 6.21 -4.55
CA HIS A 44 -5.17 7.24 -3.52
C HIS A 44 -6.58 7.22 -2.91
N GLY A 45 -7.62 7.09 -3.76
CA GLY A 45 -9.00 6.96 -3.29
C GLY A 45 -9.19 5.72 -2.40
N THR A 46 -8.75 4.55 -2.89
CA THR A 46 -8.86 3.28 -2.13
C THR A 46 -8.09 3.32 -0.81
N VAL A 47 -6.90 3.91 -0.78
CA VAL A 47 -6.14 4.08 0.47
C VAL A 47 -6.86 5.02 1.43
N GLY A 48 -7.45 6.11 0.92
CA GLY A 48 -8.26 7.03 1.73
C GLY A 48 -9.46 6.34 2.40
N GLU A 49 -10.21 5.55 1.63
CA GLU A 49 -11.32 4.74 2.14
C GLU A 49 -10.85 3.72 3.20
N ALA A 50 -9.75 3.02 2.92
CA ALA A 50 -9.18 2.04 3.85
C ALA A 50 -8.73 2.68 5.16
N VAL A 51 -8.07 3.84 5.11
CA VAL A 51 -7.65 4.60 6.31
C VAL A 51 -8.86 5.06 7.11
N ALA A 52 -9.92 5.56 6.44
CA ALA A 52 -11.15 5.96 7.12
C ALA A 52 -11.81 4.77 7.83
N LEU A 53 -11.90 3.62 7.16
CA LEU A 53 -12.41 2.39 7.75
C LEU A 53 -11.59 1.97 8.98
N ILE A 54 -10.27 1.87 8.86
CA ILE A 54 -9.39 1.45 9.96
C ILE A 54 -9.55 2.39 11.16
N ARG A 55 -9.62 3.70 10.94
CA ARG A 55 -9.82 4.70 12.01
C ARG A 55 -11.17 4.56 12.71
N SER A 56 -12.19 4.07 12.03
CA SER A 56 -13.53 3.87 12.59
C SER A 56 -13.66 2.56 13.38
N LEU A 57 -12.69 1.64 13.30
CA LEU A 57 -12.77 0.34 13.96
C LEU A 57 -12.67 0.48 15.48
N PRO A 58 -13.61 -0.08 16.26
CA PRO A 58 -13.43 -0.24 17.69
C PRO A 58 -12.23 -1.14 17.99
N HIS A 59 -11.43 -0.82 19.02
CA HIS A 59 -10.22 -1.57 19.35
C HIS A 59 -10.48 -3.09 19.54
N ARG A 60 -11.64 -3.47 20.08
CA ARG A 60 -12.02 -4.89 20.23
C ARG A 60 -12.02 -5.67 18.91
N ARG A 61 -12.33 -5.01 17.80
CA ARG A 61 -12.34 -5.64 16.46
C ARG A 61 -10.97 -6.08 16.00
N LEU A 62 -9.89 -5.49 16.50
CA LEU A 62 -8.53 -5.82 16.06
C LEU A 62 -8.18 -7.30 16.30
N ALA A 63 -8.75 -7.92 17.33
CA ALA A 63 -8.53 -9.33 17.65
C ALA A 63 -9.56 -10.29 16.98
N GLU A 64 -10.58 -9.76 16.32
CA GLU A 64 -11.59 -10.57 15.64
C GLU A 64 -10.98 -11.37 14.50
N LYS A 65 -11.40 -12.62 14.37
CA LYS A 65 -11.00 -13.50 13.26
C LYS A 65 -11.76 -13.12 11.99
N VAL A 66 -11.03 -13.11 10.87
CA VAL A 66 -11.55 -12.89 9.54
C VAL A 66 -10.93 -13.88 8.58
N SER A 67 -11.66 -14.28 7.54
CA SER A 67 -11.13 -15.12 6.47
C SER A 67 -11.06 -14.30 5.19
N ILE A 68 -9.85 -14.12 4.64
CA ILE A 68 -9.59 -13.30 3.46
C ILE A 68 -8.71 -14.09 2.50
N GLN A 69 -9.11 -14.22 1.25
CA GLN A 69 -8.42 -15.04 0.24
C GLN A 69 -8.20 -16.50 0.67
N GLY A 70 -9.05 -17.05 1.52
CA GLY A 70 -8.90 -18.40 2.08
C GLY A 70 -7.90 -18.50 3.23
N TYR A 71 -7.36 -17.37 3.72
CA TYR A 71 -6.51 -17.32 4.92
C TYR A 71 -7.33 -16.90 6.13
N ASP A 72 -7.26 -17.70 7.19
CA ASP A 72 -7.79 -17.34 8.49
C ASP A 72 -6.77 -16.50 9.24
N THR A 73 -7.19 -15.30 9.63
CA THR A 73 -6.30 -14.30 10.25
C THR A 73 -7.09 -13.45 11.26
N THR A 74 -6.46 -12.44 11.83
CA THR A 74 -7.15 -11.41 12.61
C THR A 74 -7.21 -10.10 11.84
N VAL A 75 -8.13 -9.22 12.21
CA VAL A 75 -8.22 -7.87 11.65
C VAL A 75 -6.87 -7.14 11.75
N LEU A 76 -6.20 -7.21 12.91
CA LEU A 76 -4.89 -6.58 13.09
C LEU A 76 -3.84 -7.17 12.14
N SER A 77 -3.78 -8.50 12.03
CA SER A 77 -2.83 -9.16 11.12
C SER A 77 -3.11 -8.85 9.65
N ALA A 78 -4.39 -8.72 9.28
CA ALA A 78 -4.77 -8.32 7.93
C ALA A 78 -4.32 -6.89 7.59
N ILE A 79 -4.43 -5.96 8.54
CA ILE A 79 -3.91 -4.58 8.39
C ILE A 79 -2.38 -4.61 8.23
N PHE A 80 -1.66 -5.35 9.06
CA PHE A 80 -0.20 -5.48 8.95
C PHE A 80 0.22 -6.10 7.63
N HIS A 81 -0.48 -7.14 7.15
CA HIS A 81 -0.23 -7.74 5.84
C HIS A 81 -0.29 -6.70 4.72
N VAL A 82 -1.30 -5.84 4.72
CA VAL A 82 -1.42 -4.78 3.69
C VAL A 82 -0.29 -3.76 3.79
N VAL A 83 0.08 -3.34 5.00
CA VAL A 83 1.17 -2.37 5.21
C VAL A 83 2.51 -2.95 4.74
N GLU A 84 2.81 -4.19 5.09
CA GLU A 84 4.04 -4.88 4.69
C GLU A 84 4.10 -5.09 3.17
N HIS A 85 3.02 -5.57 2.59
CA HIS A 85 2.89 -5.78 1.14
C HIS A 85 3.04 -4.46 0.36
N PHE A 86 2.39 -3.40 0.83
CA PHE A 86 2.50 -2.06 0.24
C PHE A 86 3.92 -1.52 0.32
N SER A 87 4.57 -1.66 1.47
CA SER A 87 5.96 -1.26 1.68
C SER A 87 6.91 -1.98 0.72
N GLY A 88 6.78 -3.31 0.60
CA GLY A 88 7.60 -4.11 -0.32
C GLY A 88 7.50 -3.62 -1.77
N HIS A 89 6.28 -3.39 -2.26
CA HIS A 89 6.09 -2.86 -3.62
C HIS A 89 6.57 -1.41 -3.78
N THR A 90 6.48 -0.60 -2.75
CA THR A 90 7.04 0.77 -2.77
C THR A 90 8.54 0.73 -3.00
N TYR A 91 9.27 -0.14 -2.30
CA TYR A 91 10.71 -0.30 -2.54
C TYR A 91 11.04 -0.81 -3.93
N GLN A 92 10.23 -1.73 -4.48
CA GLN A 92 10.40 -2.20 -5.86
C GLN A 92 10.21 -1.05 -6.87
N ILE A 93 9.19 -0.23 -6.70
CA ILE A 93 8.94 0.95 -7.55
C ILE A 93 10.10 1.93 -7.47
N ILE A 94 10.58 2.24 -6.27
CA ILE A 94 11.73 3.12 -6.04
C ILE A 94 12.97 2.57 -6.76
N LEU A 95 13.28 1.28 -6.58
CA LEU A 95 14.43 0.62 -7.19
C LEU A 95 14.36 0.69 -8.72
N LEU A 96 13.21 0.32 -9.30
CA LEU A 96 13.01 0.35 -10.75
C LEU A 96 13.09 1.77 -11.30
N THR A 97 12.50 2.74 -10.59
CA THR A 97 12.55 4.15 -10.99
C THR A 97 14.00 4.65 -11.05
N LYS A 98 14.80 4.40 -10.01
CA LYS A 98 16.22 4.74 -9.98
C LYS A 98 16.99 4.06 -11.12
N ARG A 99 16.74 2.76 -11.33
CA ARG A 99 17.40 1.97 -12.37
C ARG A 99 17.13 2.50 -13.78
N PHE A 100 15.88 2.84 -14.08
CA PHE A 100 15.49 3.28 -15.44
C PHE A 100 15.75 4.75 -15.70
N THR A 101 15.72 5.60 -14.69
CA THR A 101 15.89 7.05 -14.87
C THR A 101 17.31 7.54 -14.55
N GLY A 102 18.09 6.79 -13.79
CA GLY A 102 19.38 7.22 -13.25
C GLY A 102 19.28 8.39 -12.27
N LYS A 103 18.08 8.80 -11.87
CA LYS A 103 17.85 10.00 -11.04
C LYS A 103 17.89 9.69 -9.56
N ASP A 104 18.48 10.60 -8.78
CA ASP A 104 18.25 10.67 -7.35
C ASP A 104 16.81 11.16 -7.11
N LEU A 105 16.05 10.42 -6.30
CA LEU A 105 14.67 10.78 -5.98
C LEU A 105 14.56 11.79 -4.83
N GLY A 106 15.69 12.21 -4.26
CA GLY A 106 15.76 13.30 -3.31
C GLY A 106 15.04 13.10 -1.99
N PHE A 107 14.80 11.84 -1.57
CA PHE A 107 14.05 11.53 -0.33
C PHE A 107 14.63 12.18 0.92
N TYR A 108 15.94 12.46 0.94
CA TYR A 108 16.64 13.03 2.08
C TYR A 108 17.12 14.48 1.82
N SER A 109 16.63 15.11 0.74
CA SER A 109 17.03 16.48 0.38
C SER A 109 16.74 17.52 1.48
N TYR A 110 15.75 17.26 2.34
CA TYR A 110 15.43 18.10 3.48
C TYR A 110 16.51 18.08 4.58
N LEU A 111 17.26 16.99 4.73
CA LEU A 111 18.36 16.88 5.71
C LEU A 111 19.51 17.82 5.35
N ASN A 112 19.71 18.10 4.05
CA ASN A 112 20.76 18.99 3.57
C ASN A 112 20.39 20.48 3.78
N LYS A 113 19.10 20.80 3.98
CA LYS A 113 18.61 22.18 4.19
C LYS A 113 18.71 22.63 5.65
N THR A 114 18.87 21.72 6.60
CA THR A 114 18.87 22.01 8.04
C THR A 114 20.27 22.25 8.62
N GLY A 115 21.32 22.40 7.80
CA GLY A 115 22.66 22.85 8.25
C GLY A 115 23.32 21.94 9.30
N ARG A 116 22.98 20.66 9.35
CA ARG A 116 23.67 19.71 10.22
C ARG A 116 25.10 19.54 9.71
N ARG A 117 26.06 20.14 10.43
CA ARG A 117 27.48 20.02 10.12
C ARG A 117 27.86 18.53 10.12
N GLU A 118 28.67 18.12 9.14
CA GLU A 118 29.22 16.75 8.99
C GLU A 118 30.11 16.28 10.17
N THR A 119 30.25 17.10 11.20
CA THR A 119 31.17 16.89 12.32
C THR A 119 30.61 16.01 13.47
N GLU A 120 29.37 15.55 13.37
CA GLU A 120 28.74 14.72 14.42
C GLU A 120 28.31 13.35 13.89
N ARG A 121 29.24 12.60 13.33
CA ARG A 121 29.09 11.12 13.24
C ARG A 121 29.83 10.49 14.41
N PRO A 122 29.14 9.62 15.19
CA PRO A 122 29.81 8.80 16.19
C PRO A 122 30.79 7.83 15.54
#